data_4a0c199d7cc412292ef7d67488d5e0b8
#
_entry.id   4a0c199d7cc412292ef7d67488d5e0b8
#
_cell.length_a   1.000
_cell.length_b   1.000
_cell.length_c   1.000
_cell.angle_alpha   90.00
_cell.angle_beta   90.00
_cell.angle_gamma   90.00
#
_symmetry.space_group_name_H-M   'P 1'
#
loop_
_entity.id
_entity.type
_entity.pdbx_description
1 polymer ?
#
loop_
_entity_poly.entity_id
_entity_poly.type
_entity_poly.pdbx_seq_one_letter_code
_entity_poly.pdbx_strand_id
1 'polypeptide(L)'
;MNRHNTLERMLACPASYVVADGSRAMMAFLIRHDAWRALGPFDEVFWPIYHEDNDYFRRAELAGISIDCPASDGFFDSGPSASKAALTDSDRDEWDRQFDACRSYYLQKWGGLPYQETYRLPFDGDESQRAPALAGADAAIASFVGHNWGTRS
;
A
#
# COMPACT_ATOMS: atom_id res chain seq x y z
N MET A 1 10.03 26.57 -3.12
CA MET A 1 10.06 25.46 -2.16
C MET A 1 10.92 24.37 -2.72
N ASN A 2 11.95 23.93 -2.03
CA ASN A 2 13.07 23.17 -2.62
C ASN A 2 12.76 21.69 -2.62
N ARG A 3 12.39 21.10 -3.77
CA ARG A 3 12.05 19.67 -3.95
C ARG A 3 13.20 18.71 -3.58
N HIS A 4 14.43 19.20 -3.54
CA HIS A 4 15.61 18.41 -3.18
C HIS A 4 15.66 18.02 -1.69
N ASN A 5 14.95 18.73 -0.83
CA ASN A 5 15.05 18.52 0.62
C ASN A 5 14.38 17.23 1.11
N THR A 6 13.29 16.77 0.46
CA THR A 6 12.55 15.58 0.94
C THR A 6 13.35 14.29 0.75
N LEU A 7 13.92 14.07 -0.43
CA LEU A 7 14.74 12.89 -0.70
C LEU A 7 16.00 12.85 0.19
N GLU A 8 16.66 13.98 0.35
CA GLU A 8 17.84 14.09 1.25
C GLU A 8 17.47 13.76 2.69
N ARG A 9 16.32 14.25 3.17
CA ARG A 9 15.81 13.94 4.52
C ARG A 9 15.45 12.45 4.66
N MET A 10 14.83 11.85 3.66
CA MET A 10 14.54 10.42 3.65
C MET A 10 15.83 9.59 3.68
N LEU A 11 16.84 9.97 2.88
CA LEU A 11 18.12 9.29 2.85
C LEU A 11 18.92 9.46 4.14
N ALA A 12 18.79 10.59 4.81
CA ALA A 12 19.42 10.87 6.11
C ALA A 12 18.70 10.24 7.30
N CYS A 13 17.45 9.81 7.14
CA CYS A 13 16.68 9.17 8.20
C CYS A 13 17.32 7.83 8.59
N PRO A 14 17.56 7.56 9.89
CA PRO A 14 18.12 6.30 10.36
C PRO A 14 17.14 5.13 10.32
N ALA A 15 15.84 5.38 10.14
CA ALA A 15 14.84 4.32 10.07
C ALA A 15 15.08 3.36 8.90
N SER A 16 14.79 2.09 9.09
CA SER A 16 14.92 1.07 8.05
C SER A 16 13.82 1.18 6.99
N TYR A 17 12.71 1.81 7.35
CA TYR A 17 11.59 2.08 6.46
C TYR A 17 11.10 3.51 6.66
N VAL A 18 11.10 4.29 5.60
CA VAL A 18 10.79 5.73 5.64
C VAL A 18 9.65 6.05 4.71
N VAL A 19 8.66 6.78 5.22
CA VAL A 19 7.54 7.31 4.44
C VAL A 19 7.66 8.82 4.33
N ALA A 20 7.48 9.36 3.13
CA ALA A 20 7.77 10.77 2.85
C ALA A 20 6.65 11.75 3.17
N ASP A 21 5.40 11.31 3.25
CA ASP A 21 4.24 12.22 3.30
C ASP A 21 3.77 12.58 4.72
N GLY A 22 4.50 12.16 5.74
CA GLY A 22 4.10 12.39 7.14
C GLY A 22 2.88 11.59 7.59
N SER A 23 2.32 10.77 6.72
CA SER A 23 1.26 9.82 6.98
C SER A 23 1.75 8.39 6.70
N ARG A 24 0.94 7.40 7.02
CA ARG A 24 1.21 6.01 6.63
C ARG A 24 0.64 5.63 5.26
N ALA A 25 0.27 6.60 4.43
CA ALA A 25 -0.10 6.34 3.06
C ALA A 25 1.16 6.23 2.18
N MET A 26 1.24 5.20 1.37
CA MET A 26 2.42 4.94 0.52
C MET A 26 2.38 5.74 -0.78
N MET A 27 2.14 7.05 -0.73
CA MET A 27 2.20 7.91 -1.91
C MET A 27 3.64 8.08 -2.41
N ALA A 28 4.60 8.18 -1.48
CA ALA A 28 6.02 8.07 -1.77
C ALA A 28 6.73 7.50 -0.53
N PHE A 29 7.57 6.53 -0.74
CA PHE A 29 8.26 5.84 0.34
C PHE A 29 9.65 5.40 -0.09
N LEU A 30 10.50 5.22 0.90
CA LEU A 30 11.82 4.64 0.75
C LEU A 30 11.94 3.45 1.70
N ILE A 31 12.31 2.31 1.16
CA ILE A 31 12.59 1.10 1.95
C ILE A 31 14.07 0.77 1.81
N ARG A 32 14.77 0.57 2.91
CA ARG A 32 16.14 0.09 2.88
C ARG A 32 16.18 -1.37 2.45
N HIS A 33 17.27 -1.75 1.79
CA HIS A 33 17.40 -3.07 1.19
C HIS A 33 17.30 -4.22 2.21
N ASP A 34 17.84 -4.04 3.41
CA ASP A 34 17.75 -5.00 4.51
C ASP A 34 16.30 -5.18 5.01
N ALA A 35 15.57 -4.08 5.16
CA ALA A 35 14.14 -4.12 5.50
C ALA A 35 13.33 -4.80 4.39
N TRP A 36 13.57 -4.47 3.13
CA TRP A 36 12.93 -5.16 2.00
C TRP A 36 13.18 -6.66 2.01
N ARG A 37 14.42 -7.08 2.27
CA ARG A 37 14.75 -8.51 2.35
C ARG A 37 14.07 -9.23 3.51
N ALA A 38 13.90 -8.55 4.64
CA ALA A 38 13.23 -9.09 5.82
C ALA A 38 11.72 -9.20 5.65
N LEU A 39 11.11 -8.20 5.01
CA LEU A 39 9.65 -8.13 4.85
C LEU A 39 9.14 -8.88 3.62
N GLY A 40 9.98 -9.01 2.59
CA GLY A 40 9.55 -9.54 1.29
C GLY A 40 8.68 -8.57 0.49
N PRO A 41 8.08 -9.03 -0.60
CA PRO A 41 7.26 -8.23 -1.49
C PRO A 41 5.92 -7.83 -0.83
N PHE A 42 5.20 -6.93 -1.49
CA PHE A 42 3.79 -6.67 -1.19
C PHE A 42 2.96 -7.94 -1.41
N ASP A 43 1.89 -8.08 -0.64
CA ASP A 43 0.93 -9.18 -0.86
C ASP A 43 0.00 -8.81 -2.03
N GLU A 44 0.16 -9.52 -3.14
CA GLU A 44 -0.55 -9.25 -4.39
C GLU A 44 -2.06 -9.50 -4.31
N VAL A 45 -2.55 -10.16 -3.26
CA VAL A 45 -3.99 -10.33 -3.04
C VAL A 45 -4.68 -8.99 -2.80
N PHE A 46 -3.95 -7.95 -2.35
CA PHE A 46 -4.48 -6.60 -2.22
C PHE A 46 -4.58 -5.83 -3.55
N TRP A 47 -4.26 -6.45 -4.68
CA TRP A 47 -4.46 -5.83 -5.98
C TRP A 47 -5.96 -5.65 -6.29
N PRO A 48 -6.42 -4.53 -6.89
CA PRO A 48 -5.61 -3.40 -7.38
C PRO A 48 -5.42 -2.27 -6.37
N ILE A 49 -6.12 -2.29 -5.22
CA ILE A 49 -6.13 -1.13 -4.33
C ILE A 49 -6.42 -1.48 -2.87
N TYR A 50 -5.78 -0.69 -2.02
CA TYR A 50 -5.98 -0.54 -0.58
C TYR A 50 -5.59 -1.75 0.28
N HIS A 51 -5.14 -1.39 1.48
CA HIS A 51 -4.63 -2.27 2.53
C HIS A 51 -3.27 -2.92 2.26
N GLU A 52 -2.69 -2.79 1.07
CA GLU A 52 -1.31 -3.23 0.78
C GLU A 52 -0.29 -2.47 1.64
N ASP A 53 -0.52 -1.18 1.83
CA ASP A 53 0.28 -0.32 2.70
C ASP A 53 0.12 -0.70 4.18
N ASN A 54 -1.11 -0.89 4.64
CA ASN A 54 -1.40 -1.31 6.01
C ASN A 54 -0.79 -2.69 6.32
N ASP A 55 -0.89 -3.65 5.39
CA ASP A 55 -0.25 -4.96 5.50
C ASP A 55 1.27 -4.84 5.64
N TYR A 56 1.87 -3.99 4.81
CA TYR A 56 3.32 -3.78 4.82
C TYR A 56 3.78 -3.14 6.13
N PHE A 57 3.06 -2.14 6.63
CA PHE A 57 3.32 -1.54 7.93
C PHE A 57 3.16 -2.53 9.07
N ARG A 58 2.11 -3.35 9.05
CA ARG A 58 1.89 -4.37 10.07
C ARG A 58 3.03 -5.37 10.11
N ARG A 59 3.50 -5.85 8.95
CA ARG A 59 4.67 -6.75 8.86
C ARG A 59 5.93 -6.09 9.39
N ALA A 60 6.15 -4.83 9.06
CA ALA A 60 7.31 -4.08 9.56
C ALA A 60 7.29 -3.92 11.08
N GLU A 61 6.14 -3.58 11.67
CA GLU A 61 5.97 -3.49 13.12
C GLU A 61 6.27 -4.83 13.81
N LEU A 62 5.73 -5.92 13.30
CA LEU A 62 5.93 -7.25 13.86
C LEU A 62 7.38 -7.72 13.73
N ALA A 63 8.08 -7.33 12.68
CA ALA A 63 9.50 -7.58 12.48
C ALA A 63 10.42 -6.65 13.29
N GLY A 64 9.87 -5.68 14.03
CA GLY A 64 10.66 -4.70 14.77
C GLY A 64 11.44 -3.72 13.88
N ILE A 65 11.00 -3.55 12.63
CA ILE A 65 11.61 -2.63 11.68
C ILE A 65 11.11 -1.22 11.98
N SER A 66 12.05 -0.29 12.15
CA SER A 66 11.70 1.11 12.45
C SER A 66 11.03 1.78 11.25
N ILE A 67 9.95 2.48 11.53
CA ILE A 67 9.19 3.27 10.57
C ILE A 67 9.27 4.72 11.01
N ASP A 68 9.61 5.60 10.09
CA ASP A 68 9.58 7.04 10.32
C ASP A 68 8.76 7.72 9.23
N CYS A 69 7.97 8.70 9.63
CA CYS A 69 7.14 9.49 8.74
C CYS A 69 7.55 10.96 8.90
N PRO A 70 8.70 11.36 8.36
CA PRO A 70 9.13 12.75 8.44
C PRO A 70 8.06 13.65 7.80
N ALA A 71 7.69 14.73 8.50
CA ALA A 71 6.70 15.66 7.99
C ALA A 71 7.05 16.10 6.57
N SER A 72 6.12 15.95 5.66
CA SER A 72 6.26 16.45 4.31
C SER A 72 6.13 17.98 4.35
N ASP A 73 7.08 18.69 3.77
CA ASP A 73 7.02 20.15 3.62
C ASP A 73 6.06 20.56 2.48
N GLY A 74 4.92 19.84 2.34
CA GLY A 74 3.94 20.06 1.28
C GLY A 74 4.39 19.55 -0.09
N PHE A 75 5.31 18.58 -0.13
CA PHE A 75 5.78 17.99 -1.38
C PHE A 75 4.71 17.10 -2.04
N PHE A 76 3.92 16.43 -1.24
CA PHE A 76 2.75 15.68 -1.67
C PHE A 76 1.51 16.40 -1.17
N ASP A 77 0.88 17.15 -2.04
CA ASP A 77 -0.47 17.61 -1.82
C ASP A 77 -1.40 16.40 -1.97
N SER A 78 -1.79 15.83 -0.86
CA SER A 78 -2.83 14.79 -0.80
C SER A 78 -4.21 15.40 -1.02
N GLY A 79 -4.32 16.29 -1.99
CA GLY A 79 -5.62 16.79 -2.45
C GLY A 79 -6.59 15.63 -2.69
N PRO A 80 -7.89 15.89 -2.80
CA PRO A 80 -8.89 14.86 -3.02
C PRO A 80 -8.41 13.97 -4.18
N SER A 81 -8.34 12.67 -3.95
CA SER A 81 -7.79 11.69 -4.89
C SER A 81 -8.30 11.96 -6.31
N ALA A 82 -7.46 12.56 -7.15
CA ALA A 82 -7.80 12.88 -8.53
C ALA A 82 -8.21 11.62 -9.30
N SER A 83 -7.65 10.48 -8.92
CA SER A 83 -8.01 9.16 -9.45
C SER A 83 -9.48 8.83 -9.18
N LYS A 84 -9.95 9.07 -7.95
CA LYS A 84 -11.36 8.82 -7.58
C LYS A 84 -12.34 9.78 -8.26
N ALA A 85 -11.92 11.02 -8.47
CA ALA A 85 -12.75 12.04 -9.13
C ALA A 85 -12.95 11.77 -10.64
N ALA A 86 -12.04 11.02 -11.26
CA ALA A 86 -12.07 10.67 -12.68
C ALA A 86 -12.88 9.40 -12.99
N LEU A 87 -13.34 8.65 -11.96
CA LEU A 87 -14.07 7.40 -12.17
C LEU A 87 -15.50 7.66 -12.66
N THR A 88 -15.96 6.84 -13.62
CA THR A 88 -17.39 6.74 -13.95
C THR A 88 -18.17 6.06 -12.84
N ASP A 89 -19.49 6.09 -12.88
CA ASP A 89 -20.31 5.41 -11.85
C ASP A 89 -20.08 3.89 -11.85
N SER A 90 -19.93 3.27 -13.02
CA SER A 90 -19.59 1.84 -13.14
C SER A 90 -18.21 1.52 -12.56
N ASP A 91 -17.23 2.41 -12.76
CA ASP A 91 -15.89 2.23 -12.21
C ASP A 91 -15.90 2.38 -10.68
N ARG A 92 -16.78 3.23 -10.14
CA ARG A 92 -16.95 3.39 -8.68
C ARG A 92 -17.52 2.14 -8.04
N ASP A 93 -18.54 1.52 -8.64
CA ASP A 93 -19.12 0.28 -8.13
C ASP A 93 -18.09 -0.85 -8.12
N GLU A 94 -17.24 -0.94 -9.15
CA GLU A 94 -16.13 -1.89 -9.18
C GLU A 94 -15.08 -1.57 -8.12
N TRP A 95 -14.71 -0.30 -8.00
CA TRP A 95 -13.77 0.18 -6.99
C TRP A 95 -14.25 -0.17 -5.57
N ASP A 96 -15.51 0.08 -5.25
CA ASP A 96 -16.05 -0.19 -3.92
C ASP A 96 -16.09 -1.70 -3.62
N ARG A 97 -16.43 -2.54 -4.63
CA ARG A 97 -16.34 -4.00 -4.49
C ARG A 97 -14.92 -4.48 -4.21
N GLN A 98 -13.94 -3.94 -4.91
CA GLN A 98 -12.52 -4.27 -4.73
C GLN A 98 -12.02 -3.81 -3.36
N PHE A 99 -12.39 -2.61 -2.94
CA PHE A 99 -12.08 -2.10 -1.62
C PHE A 99 -12.62 -3.02 -0.52
N ASP A 100 -13.88 -3.42 -0.62
CA ASP A 100 -14.51 -4.32 0.36
C ASP A 100 -13.88 -5.71 0.37
N ALA A 101 -13.47 -6.22 -0.79
CA ALA A 101 -12.74 -7.49 -0.89
C ALA A 101 -11.36 -7.40 -0.21
N CYS A 102 -10.58 -6.38 -0.50
CA CYS A 102 -9.28 -6.15 0.14
C CYS A 102 -9.41 -5.94 1.65
N ARG A 103 -10.42 -5.17 2.07
CA ARG A 103 -10.73 -4.98 3.50
C ARG A 103 -11.07 -6.29 4.20
N SER A 104 -11.90 -7.12 3.57
CA SER A 104 -12.31 -8.42 4.12
C SER A 104 -11.11 -9.36 4.24
N TYR A 105 -10.24 -9.38 3.24
CA TYR A 105 -9.01 -10.15 3.26
C TYR A 105 -8.06 -9.67 4.37
N TYR A 106 -7.90 -8.35 4.54
CA TYR A 106 -7.10 -7.78 5.62
C TYR A 106 -7.61 -8.22 7.00
N LEU A 107 -8.92 -8.14 7.22
CA LEU A 107 -9.57 -8.61 8.46
C LEU A 107 -9.29 -10.09 8.74
N GLN A 108 -9.37 -10.94 7.73
CA GLN A 108 -9.07 -12.37 7.87
C GLN A 108 -7.58 -12.59 8.17
N LYS A 109 -6.71 -11.88 7.48
CA LYS A 109 -5.26 -12.02 7.61
C LYS A 109 -4.75 -11.58 8.97
N TRP A 110 -5.28 -10.48 9.53
CA TRP A 110 -4.74 -9.85 10.72
C TRP A 110 -5.68 -9.85 11.93
N GLY A 111 -6.89 -10.36 11.80
CA GLY A 111 -7.88 -10.46 12.89
C GLY A 111 -8.41 -9.11 13.37
N GLY A 112 -8.33 -8.07 12.55
CA GLY A 112 -8.79 -6.73 12.87
C GLY A 112 -8.56 -5.74 11.74
N LEU A 113 -9.15 -4.56 11.85
CA LEU A 113 -8.86 -3.42 10.95
C LEU A 113 -7.46 -2.85 11.23
N PRO A 114 -6.90 -2.04 10.34
CA PRO A 114 -5.65 -1.33 10.59
C PRO A 114 -5.65 -0.63 11.96
N TYR A 115 -4.59 -0.84 12.74
CA TYR A 115 -4.40 -0.41 14.14
C TYR A 115 -5.29 -1.12 15.19
N GLN A 116 -6.01 -2.16 14.81
CA GLN A 116 -6.85 -2.98 15.67
C GLN A 116 -6.58 -4.48 15.48
N GLU A 117 -5.46 -4.81 14.86
CA GLU A 117 -5.05 -6.18 14.54
C GLU A 117 -4.76 -6.98 15.81
N THR A 118 -5.32 -8.16 15.88
CA THR A 118 -5.15 -9.07 17.01
C THR A 118 -4.15 -10.19 16.75
N TYR A 119 -3.93 -10.55 15.47
CA TYR A 119 -3.01 -11.62 15.10
C TYR A 119 -1.57 -11.13 14.98
N ARG A 120 -0.65 -11.93 15.48
CA ARG A 120 0.80 -11.72 15.33
C ARG A 120 1.40 -12.46 14.13
N LEU A 121 0.68 -13.43 13.62
CA LEU A 121 0.99 -14.16 12.40
C LEU A 121 -0.19 -14.00 11.44
N PRO A 122 0.05 -13.95 10.13
CA PRO A 122 -1.04 -13.96 9.15
C PRO A 122 -1.98 -15.13 9.41
N PHE A 123 -3.29 -14.88 9.37
CA PHE A 123 -4.33 -15.89 9.56
C PHE A 123 -4.22 -16.67 10.89
N ASP A 124 -3.69 -16.03 11.93
CA ASP A 124 -3.35 -16.67 13.20
C ASP A 124 -2.45 -17.90 13.05
N GLY A 125 -1.62 -17.91 12.02
CA GLY A 125 -0.71 -19.01 11.66
C GLY A 125 -1.30 -20.07 10.73
N ASP A 126 -2.55 -19.95 10.31
CA ASP A 126 -3.20 -20.86 9.35
C ASP A 126 -3.12 -20.32 7.91
N GLU A 127 -1.97 -20.50 7.27
CA GLU A 127 -1.72 -20.07 5.89
C GLU A 127 -2.65 -20.72 4.85
N SER A 128 -3.40 -21.78 5.21
CA SER A 128 -4.38 -22.40 4.30
C SER A 128 -5.57 -21.47 4.01
N GLN A 129 -5.78 -20.45 4.84
CA GLN A 129 -6.80 -19.42 4.66
C GLN A 129 -6.39 -18.32 3.68
N ARG A 130 -5.15 -18.34 3.23
CA ARG A 130 -4.68 -17.36 2.25
C ARG A 130 -5.46 -17.52 0.95
N ALA A 131 -6.14 -16.44 0.53
CA ALA A 131 -6.80 -16.43 -0.77
C ALA A 131 -5.74 -16.66 -1.88
N PRO A 132 -6.05 -17.48 -2.91
CA PRO A 132 -5.18 -17.52 -4.07
C PRO A 132 -5.08 -16.10 -4.65
N ALA A 133 -3.88 -15.66 -4.99
CA ALA A 133 -3.70 -14.45 -5.77
C ALA A 133 -4.67 -14.51 -6.95
N LEU A 134 -5.45 -13.46 -7.15
CA LEU A 134 -6.52 -13.46 -8.15
C LEU A 134 -5.98 -14.01 -9.47
N ALA A 135 -6.45 -15.16 -9.87
CA ALA A 135 -6.16 -15.71 -11.19
C ALA A 135 -6.76 -14.71 -12.19
N GLY A 136 -5.91 -13.89 -12.79
CA GLY A 136 -6.35 -12.81 -13.67
C GLY A 136 -5.72 -11.45 -13.35
N ALA A 137 -4.86 -11.35 -12.34
CA ALA A 137 -4.12 -10.11 -12.07
C ALA A 137 -3.41 -9.62 -13.34
N ASP A 138 -2.81 -10.53 -14.13
CA ASP A 138 -2.19 -10.20 -15.42
C ASP A 138 -3.18 -9.65 -16.45
N ALA A 139 -4.40 -10.18 -16.50
CA ALA A 139 -5.43 -9.68 -17.41
C ALA A 139 -6.04 -8.36 -16.93
N ALA A 140 -6.20 -8.19 -15.60
CA ALA A 140 -6.64 -6.94 -15.00
C ALA A 140 -5.58 -5.84 -15.15
N ILE A 141 -4.31 -6.16 -14.98
CA ILE A 141 -3.17 -5.26 -15.24
C ILE A 141 -3.17 -4.82 -16.71
N ALA A 142 -3.30 -5.76 -17.65
CA ALA A 142 -3.33 -5.44 -19.07
C ALA A 142 -4.52 -4.54 -19.43
N SER A 143 -5.69 -4.77 -18.85
CA SER A 143 -6.89 -3.95 -19.04
C SER A 143 -6.72 -2.56 -18.44
N PHE A 144 -6.20 -2.44 -17.22
CA PHE A 144 -5.99 -1.18 -16.53
C PHE A 144 -4.91 -0.33 -17.22
N VAL A 145 -3.80 -0.93 -17.62
CA VAL A 145 -2.72 -0.25 -18.36
C VAL A 145 -3.21 0.17 -19.73
N GLY A 146 -4.01 -0.65 -20.43
CA GLY A 146 -4.56 -0.32 -21.74
C GLY A 146 -5.55 0.86 -21.72
N HIS A 147 -6.28 1.07 -20.61
CA HIS A 147 -7.26 2.16 -20.50
C HIS A 147 -6.65 3.51 -20.08
N ASN A 148 -5.59 3.52 -19.26
CA ASN A 148 -5.08 4.74 -18.64
C ASN A 148 -3.84 5.35 -19.31
N TRP A 149 -3.19 4.66 -20.23
CA TRP A 149 -1.97 5.12 -20.90
C TRP A 149 -2.12 5.21 -22.41
N GLY A 150 -3.37 5.28 -22.90
CA GLY A 150 -3.66 5.60 -24.30
C GLY A 150 -2.92 6.89 -24.67
N THR A 151 -2.01 6.75 -25.62
CA THR A 151 -1.15 7.77 -26.22
C THR A 151 -1.87 9.10 -26.37
N ARG A 152 -1.46 10.09 -25.57
CA ARG A 152 -1.69 11.49 -25.94
C ARG A 152 -0.78 11.76 -27.14
N SER A 153 -1.37 11.70 -28.31
CA SER A 153 -0.81 12.30 -29.54
C SER A 153 -0.79 13.81 -29.43
#